data_e82cf3aa68268cbcf6ca764496c8f93e
#
_entry.id   e82cf3aa68268cbcf6ca764496c8f93e
#
_cell.length_a   1.000
_cell.length_b   1.000
_cell.length_c   1.000
_cell.angle_alpha   90.00
_cell.angle_beta   90.00
_cell.angle_gamma   90.00
#
_symmetry.space_group_name_H-M   'P 1'
#
loop_
_entity.id
_entity.type
_entity.pdbx_description
1 polymer ?
#
loop_
_entity_poly.entity_id
_entity_poly.type
_entity_poly.pdbx_seq_one_letter_code
_entity_poly.pdbx_strand_id
1 'polypeptide(L)'
;TPEQDEALVRDIFAQNVKQHQAVVYTHAHEDHVGLFDLIPCYVPQYIGVGGQELMLAKYGLLKIAHEQEWKDSEEKSKILIDDEQKIRKIKDFHIWERTAPHTRPKSFMIGDIRITPFFNSHSIYDSYMFLIEADGKRLWHTGDYRDHGYLGKGLYPTLHRYASNIDLLITEGTTLKRGDLCIQESEV
;
A
#
# COMPACT_ATOMS: atom_id res chain seq x y z
N THR A 1 1.16 -6.57 20.02
CA THR A 1 2.62 -6.60 20.30
C THR A 1 3.34 -7.20 19.10
N PRO A 2 4.65 -6.94 18.92
CA PRO A 2 5.42 -7.51 17.80
C PRO A 2 5.26 -9.04 17.66
N GLU A 3 5.23 -9.76 18.75
CA GLU A 3 5.04 -11.23 18.76
C GLU A 3 3.64 -11.63 18.28
N GLN A 4 2.62 -10.83 18.59
CA GLN A 4 1.25 -11.05 18.10
C GLN A 4 1.14 -10.78 16.63
N ASP A 5 1.81 -9.73 16.15
CA ASP A 5 1.83 -9.36 14.72
C ASP A 5 2.54 -10.43 13.89
N GLU A 6 3.69 -10.92 14.37
CA GLU A 6 4.41 -12.03 13.74
C GLU A 6 3.58 -13.31 13.70
N ALA A 7 2.91 -13.66 14.80
CA ALA A 7 2.04 -14.82 14.86
C ALA A 7 0.87 -14.72 13.89
N LEU A 8 0.22 -13.54 13.81
CA LEU A 8 -0.89 -13.28 12.91
C LEU A 8 -0.46 -13.41 11.44
N VAL A 9 0.65 -12.77 11.05
CA VAL A 9 1.16 -12.84 9.68
C VAL A 9 1.51 -14.28 9.31
N ARG A 10 2.20 -15.00 10.20
CA ARG A 10 2.53 -16.40 9.99
C ARG A 10 1.27 -17.24 9.77
N ASP A 11 0.23 -17.07 10.59
CA ASP A 11 -1.01 -17.85 10.50
C ASP A 11 -1.76 -17.57 9.20
N ILE A 12 -1.81 -16.31 8.75
CA ILE A 12 -2.44 -15.93 7.47
C ILE A 12 -1.79 -16.66 6.29
N PHE A 13 -0.47 -16.70 6.24
CA PHE A 13 0.25 -17.25 5.10
C PHE A 13 0.51 -18.77 5.20
N ALA A 14 0.60 -19.33 6.41
CA ALA A 14 0.82 -20.77 6.60
C ALA A 14 -0.39 -21.63 6.19
N GLN A 15 -1.61 -21.13 6.38
CA GLN A 15 -2.83 -21.91 6.12
C GLN A 15 -3.08 -22.20 4.64
N ASN A 16 -2.45 -21.46 3.73
CA ASN A 16 -2.73 -21.49 2.30
C ASN A 16 -1.50 -21.64 1.40
N VAL A 17 -0.47 -22.34 1.87
CA VAL A 17 0.81 -22.50 1.14
C VAL A 17 0.65 -23.07 -0.29
N LYS A 18 -0.47 -23.70 -0.60
CA LYS A 18 -0.77 -24.26 -1.92
C LYS A 18 -1.51 -23.27 -2.85
N GLN A 19 -1.94 -22.13 -2.34
CA GLN A 19 -2.66 -21.11 -3.12
C GLN A 19 -1.70 -19.99 -3.52
N HIS A 20 -1.98 -19.36 -4.66
CA HIS A 20 -1.27 -18.15 -5.04
C HIS A 20 -1.63 -17.02 -4.06
N GLN A 21 -0.64 -16.54 -3.34
CA GLN A 21 -0.79 -15.48 -2.35
C GLN A 21 0.06 -14.28 -2.78
N ALA A 22 -0.43 -13.09 -2.57
CA ALA A 22 0.30 -11.86 -2.77
C ALA A 22 -0.20 -10.78 -1.82
N VAL A 23 0.65 -9.81 -1.53
CA VAL A 23 0.25 -8.58 -0.82
C VAL A 23 0.32 -7.41 -1.80
N VAL A 24 -0.72 -6.60 -1.83
CA VAL A 24 -0.80 -5.41 -2.68
C VAL A 24 -1.09 -4.21 -1.79
N TYR A 25 -0.18 -3.26 -1.75
CA TYR A 25 -0.29 -2.08 -0.91
C TYR A 25 -0.97 -0.94 -1.66
N THR A 26 -1.95 -0.30 -1.03
CA THR A 26 -2.61 0.88 -1.58
C THR A 26 -1.70 2.10 -1.58
N HIS A 27 -0.90 2.26 -0.53
CA HIS A 27 0.03 3.37 -0.33
C HIS A 27 1.02 3.06 0.80
N ALA A 28 1.99 3.96 1.04
CA ALA A 28 3.13 3.73 1.91
C ALA A 28 2.98 4.31 3.33
N HIS A 29 1.76 4.54 3.86
CA HIS A 29 1.58 4.84 5.29
C HIS A 29 1.89 3.62 6.16
N GLU A 30 2.36 3.89 7.38
CA GLU A 30 2.85 2.86 8.30
C GLU A 30 1.78 1.81 8.68
N ASP A 31 0.56 2.24 8.87
CA ASP A 31 -0.58 1.38 9.20
C ASP A 31 -1.00 0.47 8.03
N HIS A 32 -0.50 0.73 6.82
CA HIS A 32 -0.72 -0.13 5.64
C HIS A 32 0.49 -1.00 5.32
N VAL A 33 1.70 -0.48 5.47
CA VAL A 33 2.93 -1.21 5.10
C VAL A 33 3.73 -1.71 6.30
N GLY A 34 3.40 -1.34 7.53
CA GLY A 34 4.25 -1.54 8.72
C GLY A 34 4.65 -2.98 9.02
N LEU A 35 3.94 -3.96 8.48
CA LEU A 35 4.26 -5.39 8.65
C LEU A 35 4.93 -6.02 7.42
N PHE A 36 5.41 -5.22 6.47
CA PHE A 36 5.96 -5.73 5.21
C PHE A 36 7.15 -6.68 5.40
N ASP A 37 7.97 -6.43 6.41
CA ASP A 37 9.16 -7.21 6.73
C ASP A 37 8.84 -8.59 7.34
N LEU A 38 7.66 -8.74 7.93
CA LEU A 38 7.16 -10.02 8.45
C LEU A 38 6.57 -10.93 7.35
N ILE A 39 6.18 -10.36 6.19
CA ILE A 39 5.62 -11.16 5.08
C ILE A 39 6.66 -12.18 4.61
N PRO A 40 6.30 -13.48 4.50
CA PRO A 40 7.24 -14.51 4.05
C PRO A 40 7.85 -14.19 2.67
N CYS A 41 9.12 -14.52 2.47
CA CYS A 41 9.85 -14.19 1.24
C CYS A 41 9.29 -14.85 -0.03
N TYR A 42 8.51 -15.91 0.10
CA TYR A 42 7.83 -16.57 -1.04
C TYR A 42 6.51 -15.88 -1.44
N VAL A 43 6.03 -14.94 -0.65
CA VAL A 43 4.82 -14.15 -0.95
C VAL A 43 5.24 -12.86 -1.66
N PRO A 44 4.91 -12.69 -2.95
CA PRO A 44 5.24 -11.46 -3.67
C PRO A 44 4.47 -10.27 -3.10
N GLN A 45 5.16 -9.15 -2.97
CA GLN A 45 4.60 -7.90 -2.48
C GLN A 45 4.60 -6.88 -3.62
N TYR A 46 3.49 -6.16 -3.77
CA TYR A 46 3.26 -5.21 -4.88
C TYR A 46 2.95 -3.82 -4.33
N ILE A 47 3.54 -2.79 -4.91
CA ILE A 47 3.32 -1.39 -4.54
C ILE A 47 3.50 -0.48 -5.76
N GLY A 48 2.93 0.72 -5.74
CA GLY A 48 3.23 1.73 -6.74
C GLY A 48 4.70 2.17 -6.67
N VAL A 49 5.26 2.59 -7.81
CA VAL A 49 6.68 3.00 -7.90
C VAL A 49 7.02 4.12 -6.91
N GLY A 50 6.14 5.12 -6.75
CA GLY A 50 6.35 6.20 -5.77
C GLY A 50 6.22 5.75 -4.33
N GLY A 51 5.36 4.76 -4.05
CA GLY A 51 5.27 4.12 -2.74
C GLY A 51 6.57 3.41 -2.36
N GLN A 52 7.17 2.66 -3.29
CA GLN A 52 8.48 2.03 -3.08
C GLN A 52 9.57 3.08 -2.82
N GLU A 53 9.61 4.16 -3.60
CA GLU A 53 10.57 5.26 -3.43
C GLU A 53 10.46 5.91 -2.05
N LEU A 54 9.23 6.17 -1.58
CA LEU A 54 8.99 6.71 -0.24
C LEU A 54 9.49 5.76 0.87
N MET A 55 9.21 4.47 0.75
CA MET A 55 9.70 3.48 1.71
C MET A 55 11.23 3.41 1.71
N LEU A 56 11.86 3.38 0.54
CA LEU A 56 13.32 3.38 0.44
C LEU A 56 13.94 4.63 1.05
N ALA A 57 13.35 5.81 0.84
CA ALA A 57 13.80 7.05 1.44
C ALA A 57 13.68 7.01 2.97
N LYS A 58 12.52 6.58 3.50
CA LYS A 58 12.27 6.45 4.93
C LYS A 58 13.28 5.52 5.61
N TYR A 59 13.42 4.30 5.13
CA TYR A 59 14.31 3.30 5.75
C TYR A 59 15.79 3.62 5.51
N GLY A 60 16.13 4.28 4.40
CA GLY A 60 17.47 4.83 4.18
C GLY A 60 17.86 5.91 5.19
N LEU A 61 16.95 6.83 5.51
CA LEU A 61 17.15 7.85 6.54
C LEU A 61 17.25 7.25 7.94
N LEU A 62 16.41 6.26 8.26
CA LEU A 62 16.47 5.54 9.54
C LEU A 62 17.84 4.86 9.72
N LYS A 63 18.33 4.17 8.70
CA LYS A 63 19.67 3.56 8.73
C LYS A 63 20.76 4.60 9.01
N ILE A 64 20.73 5.75 8.33
CA ILE A 64 21.71 6.84 8.54
C ILE A 64 21.62 7.36 9.98
N ALA A 65 20.41 7.53 10.53
CA ALA A 65 20.22 7.95 11.91
C ALA A 65 20.84 6.93 12.90
N HIS A 66 20.55 5.64 12.72
CA HIS A 66 21.10 4.58 13.55
C HIS A 66 22.64 4.49 13.44
N GLU A 67 23.21 4.76 12.27
CA GLU A 67 24.67 4.86 12.10
C GLU A 67 25.31 5.99 12.92
N GLN A 68 24.60 7.11 13.09
CA GLN A 68 25.10 8.31 13.78
C GLN A 68 24.88 8.28 15.29
N GLU A 69 23.75 7.76 15.77
CA GLU A 69 23.34 7.84 17.18
C GLU A 69 24.09 6.86 18.09
N TRP A 70 24.55 5.74 17.57
CA TRP A 70 25.08 4.65 18.39
C TRP A 70 26.60 4.58 18.31
N LYS A 71 27.27 4.58 19.46
CA LYS A 71 28.69 4.18 19.57
C LYS A 71 28.76 2.65 19.44
N ASP A 72 29.87 2.17 18.88
CA ASP A 72 30.08 0.74 18.58
C ASP A 72 29.59 -0.20 19.70
N SER A 73 28.53 -0.95 19.40
CA SER A 73 27.98 -1.97 20.25
C SER A 73 27.44 -3.13 19.39
N GLU A 74 27.33 -4.30 20.00
CA GLU A 74 26.73 -5.46 19.34
C GLU A 74 25.28 -5.19 18.92
N GLU A 75 24.56 -4.40 19.69
CA GLU A 75 23.19 -3.97 19.43
C GLU A 75 23.08 -3.09 18.19
N LYS A 76 24.01 -2.13 17.99
CA LYS A 76 24.12 -1.34 16.77
C LYS A 76 24.23 -2.22 15.54
N SER A 77 25.11 -3.24 15.60
CA SER A 77 25.31 -4.14 14.48
C SER A 77 24.04 -4.90 14.09
N LYS A 78 23.25 -5.33 15.07
CA LYS A 78 21.96 -5.99 14.84
C LYS A 78 20.94 -5.06 14.17
N ILE A 79 20.83 -3.82 14.66
CA ILE A 79 19.90 -2.83 14.09
C ILE A 79 20.27 -2.49 12.64
N LEU A 80 21.55 -2.28 12.34
CA LEU A 80 21.99 -1.97 10.98
C LEU A 80 21.79 -3.15 10.01
N ILE A 81 21.93 -4.39 10.48
CA ILE A 81 21.62 -5.57 9.69
C ILE A 81 20.12 -5.63 9.38
N ASP A 82 19.27 -5.35 10.36
CA ASP A 82 17.82 -5.30 10.17
C ASP A 82 17.40 -4.21 9.18
N ASP A 83 17.94 -3.00 9.31
CA ASP A 83 17.71 -1.90 8.37
C ASP A 83 18.12 -2.29 6.93
N GLU A 84 19.25 -2.94 6.76
CA GLU A 84 19.69 -3.41 5.45
C GLU A 84 18.76 -4.49 4.87
N GLN A 85 18.29 -5.41 5.70
CA GLN A 85 17.35 -6.45 5.30
C GLN A 85 16.02 -5.83 4.85
N LYS A 86 15.49 -4.85 5.59
CA LYS A 86 14.28 -4.11 5.23
C LYS A 86 14.43 -3.37 3.91
N ILE A 87 15.53 -2.62 3.72
CA ILE A 87 15.83 -1.92 2.47
C ILE A 87 15.93 -2.90 1.29
N ARG A 88 16.58 -4.06 1.48
CA ARG A 88 16.68 -5.09 0.45
C ARG A 88 15.31 -5.63 0.08
N LYS A 89 14.49 -5.95 1.09
CA LYS A 89 13.14 -6.48 0.88
C LYS A 89 12.25 -5.48 0.13
N ILE A 90 12.34 -4.18 0.44
CA ILE A 90 11.60 -3.13 -0.30
C ILE A 90 12.03 -3.08 -1.76
N LYS A 91 13.32 -3.24 -2.05
CA LYS A 91 13.83 -3.27 -3.45
C LYS A 91 13.30 -4.46 -4.25
N ASP A 92 12.95 -5.56 -3.59
CA ASP A 92 12.41 -6.76 -4.21
C ASP A 92 10.90 -6.69 -4.47
N PHE A 93 10.22 -5.59 -4.08
CA PHE A 93 8.81 -5.41 -4.39
C PHE A 93 8.56 -5.34 -5.88
N HIS A 94 7.49 -5.97 -6.32
CA HIS A 94 6.93 -5.76 -7.64
C HIS A 94 6.28 -4.39 -7.72
N ILE A 95 6.62 -3.61 -8.71
CA ILE A 95 6.10 -2.25 -8.86
C ILE A 95 5.22 -2.13 -10.09
N TRP A 96 4.18 -1.31 -10.00
CA TRP A 96 3.50 -0.79 -11.17
C TRP A 96 3.86 0.68 -11.38
N GLU A 97 3.99 1.05 -12.64
CA GLU A 97 4.24 2.42 -13.03
C GLU A 97 2.97 3.26 -12.92
N ARG A 98 3.16 4.50 -12.54
CA ARG A 98 2.11 5.50 -12.54
C ARG A 98 1.50 5.65 -13.94
N THR A 99 0.19 5.51 -14.03
CA THR A 99 -0.52 5.78 -15.27
C THR A 99 -0.43 7.27 -15.60
N ALA A 100 0.05 7.62 -16.79
CA ALA A 100 0.10 9.02 -17.22
C ALA A 100 -1.32 9.62 -17.27
N PRO A 101 -1.47 10.93 -16.97
CA PRO A 101 -2.76 11.62 -17.04
C PRO A 101 -3.44 11.36 -18.38
N HIS A 102 -4.76 11.17 -18.35
CA HIS A 102 -5.62 10.91 -19.52
C HIS A 102 -5.34 9.59 -20.26
N THR A 103 -4.45 8.71 -19.77
CA THR A 103 -4.27 7.38 -20.32
C THR A 103 -5.15 6.35 -19.58
N ARG A 104 -5.40 5.22 -20.24
CA ARG A 104 -6.14 4.13 -19.62
C ARG A 104 -5.27 3.48 -18.53
N PRO A 105 -5.81 3.21 -17.33
CA PRO A 105 -5.08 2.50 -16.29
C PRO A 105 -4.57 1.15 -16.82
N LYS A 106 -3.33 0.82 -16.47
CA LYS A 106 -2.72 -0.47 -16.81
C LYS A 106 -3.02 -1.47 -15.70
N SER A 107 -3.64 -2.58 -16.06
CA SER A 107 -3.86 -3.71 -15.15
C SER A 107 -2.64 -4.62 -15.13
N PHE A 108 -2.43 -5.32 -14.02
CA PHE A 108 -1.48 -6.43 -13.90
C PHE A 108 -2.19 -7.67 -13.37
N MET A 109 -1.54 -8.83 -13.49
CA MET A 109 -2.11 -10.11 -13.10
C MET A 109 -1.34 -10.72 -11.93
N ILE A 110 -2.07 -11.30 -10.98
CA ILE A 110 -1.53 -12.18 -9.93
C ILE A 110 -2.27 -13.51 -10.07
N GLY A 111 -1.63 -14.49 -10.70
CA GLY A 111 -2.35 -15.68 -11.13
C GLY A 111 -3.50 -15.31 -12.07
N ASP A 112 -4.72 -15.73 -11.74
CA ASP A 112 -5.94 -15.44 -12.51
C ASP A 112 -6.65 -14.14 -12.05
N ILE A 113 -6.11 -13.45 -11.04
CA ILE A 113 -6.68 -12.21 -10.52
C ILE A 113 -6.12 -11.04 -11.32
N ARG A 114 -7.02 -10.22 -11.90
CA ARG A 114 -6.67 -8.95 -12.54
C ARG A 114 -6.80 -7.81 -11.56
N ILE A 115 -5.76 -7.01 -11.42
CA ILE A 115 -5.75 -5.81 -10.57
C ILE A 115 -5.50 -4.59 -11.44
N THR A 116 -6.37 -3.61 -11.31
CA THR A 116 -6.26 -2.32 -12.00
C THR A 116 -6.14 -1.21 -10.95
N PRO A 117 -4.95 -0.59 -10.79
CA PRO A 117 -4.76 0.52 -9.88
C PRO A 117 -5.29 1.82 -10.47
N PHE A 118 -5.98 2.60 -9.65
CA PHE A 118 -6.46 3.94 -9.95
C PHE A 118 -5.91 4.92 -8.91
N PHE A 119 -5.37 6.01 -9.38
CA PHE A 119 -4.94 7.09 -8.50
C PHE A 119 -6.09 7.60 -7.66
N ASN A 120 -5.84 7.86 -6.38
CA ASN A 120 -6.77 8.56 -5.52
C ASN A 120 -6.09 9.76 -4.82
N SER A 121 -6.92 10.63 -4.23
CA SER A 121 -6.46 11.71 -3.36
C SER A 121 -6.32 11.20 -1.95
N HIS A 122 -5.12 11.37 -1.38
CA HIS A 122 -4.85 11.03 0.02
C HIS A 122 -3.70 11.91 0.55
N SER A 123 -3.39 11.79 1.84
CA SER A 123 -2.34 12.59 2.50
C SER A 123 -0.90 12.14 2.18
N ILE A 124 -0.75 11.11 1.37
CA ILE A 124 0.56 10.61 0.93
C ILE A 124 0.62 10.55 -0.60
N TYR A 125 1.82 10.72 -1.14
CA TYR A 125 2.09 10.53 -2.56
C TYR A 125 1.91 9.07 -2.97
N ASP A 126 1.43 8.84 -4.19
CA ASP A 126 1.31 7.53 -4.82
C ASP A 126 0.32 6.60 -4.10
N SER A 127 -0.89 7.10 -3.84
CA SER A 127 -2.00 6.36 -3.25
C SER A 127 -2.98 5.87 -4.32
N TYR A 128 -3.56 4.68 -4.11
CA TYR A 128 -4.38 3.97 -5.11
C TYR A 128 -5.64 3.35 -4.53
N MET A 129 -6.68 3.34 -5.36
CA MET A 129 -7.82 2.42 -5.32
C MET A 129 -7.54 1.25 -6.25
N PHE A 130 -8.20 0.12 -6.04
CA PHE A 130 -8.09 -1.05 -6.91
C PHE A 130 -9.44 -1.53 -7.40
N LEU A 131 -9.54 -1.81 -8.70
CA LEU A 131 -10.52 -2.73 -9.23
C LEU A 131 -9.87 -4.11 -9.31
N ILE A 132 -10.44 -5.08 -8.62
CA ILE A 132 -9.96 -6.46 -8.55
C ILE A 132 -11.01 -7.34 -9.23
N GLU A 133 -10.59 -8.10 -10.22
CA GLU A 133 -11.48 -8.94 -11.04
C GLU A 133 -10.96 -10.38 -11.00
N ALA A 134 -11.82 -11.30 -10.55
CA ALA A 134 -11.54 -12.74 -10.48
C ALA A 134 -12.86 -13.52 -10.55
N ASP A 135 -12.87 -14.69 -11.18
CA ASP A 135 -14.03 -15.60 -11.26
C ASP A 135 -15.34 -14.92 -11.71
N GLY A 136 -15.24 -13.97 -12.62
CA GLY A 136 -16.39 -13.19 -13.09
C GLY A 136 -16.95 -12.20 -12.07
N LYS A 137 -16.28 -12.02 -10.93
CA LYS A 137 -16.62 -11.07 -9.87
C LYS A 137 -15.76 -9.82 -9.94
N ARG A 138 -16.31 -8.71 -9.48
CA ARG A 138 -15.65 -7.41 -9.46
C ARG A 138 -15.70 -6.83 -8.05
N LEU A 139 -14.54 -6.57 -7.49
CA LEU A 139 -14.38 -5.95 -6.19
C LEU A 139 -13.71 -4.58 -6.37
N TRP A 140 -14.25 -3.57 -5.69
CA TRP A 140 -13.65 -2.26 -5.61
C TRP A 140 -13.11 -2.04 -4.20
N HIS A 141 -11.81 -1.78 -4.09
CA HIS A 141 -11.13 -1.43 -2.84
C HIS A 141 -10.66 0.01 -2.91
N THR A 142 -11.15 0.87 -2.03
CA THR A 142 -10.87 2.32 -2.12
C THR A 142 -9.48 2.69 -1.62
N GLY A 143 -8.83 1.86 -0.78
CA GLY A 143 -7.78 2.37 0.08
C GLY A 143 -8.29 3.53 0.91
N ASP A 144 -7.39 4.32 1.44
CA ASP A 144 -7.72 5.59 2.10
C ASP A 144 -7.84 6.69 1.05
N TYR A 145 -8.89 7.49 1.12
CA TYR A 145 -9.14 8.51 0.09
C TYR A 145 -9.77 9.79 0.65
N ARG A 146 -9.67 10.84 -0.14
CA ARG A 146 -10.35 12.11 0.06
C ARG A 146 -11.08 12.51 -1.22
N ASP A 147 -12.25 13.09 -1.10
CA ASP A 147 -13.02 13.64 -2.23
C ASP A 147 -12.65 15.08 -2.59
N HIS A 148 -11.76 15.69 -1.81
CA HIS A 148 -11.28 17.06 -1.99
C HIS A 148 -9.81 17.10 -2.42
N GLY A 149 -9.30 18.30 -2.66
CA GLY A 149 -7.95 18.51 -3.19
C GLY A 149 -7.86 18.33 -4.71
N TYR A 150 -6.66 18.49 -5.24
CA TYR A 150 -6.44 18.46 -6.69
C TYR A 150 -6.83 17.12 -7.33
N LEU A 151 -6.44 16.01 -6.71
CA LEU A 151 -6.74 14.66 -7.20
C LEU A 151 -8.17 14.21 -6.87
N GLY A 152 -8.81 14.79 -5.85
CA GLY A 152 -10.20 14.50 -5.49
C GLY A 152 -11.19 14.74 -6.63
N LYS A 153 -10.89 15.73 -7.50
CA LYS A 153 -11.69 16.01 -8.71
C LYS A 153 -11.78 14.80 -9.67
N GLY A 154 -10.84 13.88 -9.63
CA GLY A 154 -10.84 12.67 -10.44
C GLY A 154 -11.64 11.51 -9.86
N LEU A 155 -12.05 11.56 -8.59
CA LEU A 155 -12.70 10.46 -7.89
C LEU A 155 -14.02 10.05 -8.58
N TYR A 156 -14.99 10.96 -8.62
CA TYR A 156 -16.31 10.67 -9.19
C TYR A 156 -16.27 10.28 -10.69
N PRO A 157 -15.52 10.96 -11.56
CA PRO A 157 -15.35 10.51 -12.94
C PRO A 157 -14.78 9.11 -13.06
N THR A 158 -13.81 8.74 -12.21
CA THR A 158 -13.21 7.41 -12.19
C THR A 158 -14.21 6.35 -11.75
N LEU A 159 -14.92 6.59 -10.65
CA LEU A 159 -15.94 5.69 -10.15
C LEU A 159 -17.07 5.50 -11.19
N HIS A 160 -17.56 6.57 -11.76
CA HIS A 160 -18.61 6.53 -12.77
C HIS A 160 -18.22 5.72 -14.01
N ARG A 161 -16.96 5.81 -14.41
CA ARG A 161 -16.46 5.13 -15.61
C ARG A 161 -16.13 3.66 -15.39
N TYR A 162 -15.60 3.29 -14.21
CA TYR A 162 -14.99 1.98 -13.99
C TYR A 162 -15.67 1.14 -12.89
N ALA A 163 -16.37 1.76 -11.95
CA ALA A 163 -17.01 1.07 -10.82
C ALA A 163 -18.45 0.63 -11.10
N SER A 164 -18.83 0.40 -12.37
CA SER A 164 -20.13 -0.18 -12.71
C SER A 164 -20.14 -1.67 -12.41
N ASN A 165 -21.29 -2.20 -11.97
CA ASN A 165 -21.49 -3.64 -11.72
C ASN A 165 -20.47 -4.24 -10.76
N ILE A 166 -20.21 -3.57 -9.63
CA ILE A 166 -19.34 -4.06 -8.56
C ILE A 166 -20.14 -5.03 -7.69
N ASP A 167 -19.58 -6.24 -7.48
CA ASP A 167 -20.15 -7.26 -6.58
C ASP A 167 -19.82 -6.96 -5.11
N LEU A 168 -18.65 -6.38 -4.82
CA LEU A 168 -18.20 -6.07 -3.47
C LEU A 168 -17.44 -4.74 -3.44
N LEU A 169 -17.79 -3.90 -2.47
CA LEU A 169 -17.08 -2.66 -2.14
C LEU A 169 -16.39 -2.81 -0.79
N ILE A 170 -15.09 -2.56 -0.76
CA ILE A 170 -14.31 -2.38 0.47
C ILE A 170 -13.90 -0.92 0.52
N THR A 171 -14.33 -0.21 1.56
CA THR A 171 -14.07 1.23 1.73
C THR A 171 -13.63 1.55 3.15
N GLU A 172 -12.85 2.60 3.28
CA GLU A 172 -12.49 3.17 4.58
C GLU A 172 -13.70 3.74 5.31
N GLY A 173 -13.55 3.97 6.62
CA GLY A 173 -14.56 4.58 7.48
C GLY A 173 -13.98 5.50 8.55
N THR A 174 -12.77 6.01 8.35
CA THR A 174 -11.99 6.76 9.34
C THR A 174 -12.73 8.00 9.88
N THR A 175 -13.54 8.64 9.05
CA THR A 175 -14.26 9.87 9.40
C THR A 175 -15.73 9.66 9.74
N LEU A 176 -16.25 8.44 9.68
CA LEU A 176 -17.69 8.14 9.89
C LEU A 176 -18.25 8.62 11.25
N LYS A 177 -17.40 8.75 12.27
CA LYS A 177 -17.79 9.21 13.62
C LYS A 177 -17.47 10.68 13.89
N ARG A 178 -16.84 11.38 12.94
CA ARG A 178 -16.53 12.81 13.11
C ARG A 178 -17.75 13.61 12.68
N GLY A 179 -18.47 14.18 13.65
CA GLY A 179 -19.58 15.11 13.41
C GLY A 179 -19.15 16.52 13.01
N ASP A 180 -17.87 16.75 12.75
CA ASP A 180 -17.33 18.06 12.48
C ASP A 180 -17.44 18.39 10.97
N LEU A 181 -17.78 19.64 10.70
CA LEU A 181 -17.75 20.23 9.35
C LEU A 181 -16.33 20.07 8.75
N CYS A 182 -16.25 19.33 7.67
CA CYS A 182 -15.01 19.22 6.90
C CYS A 182 -14.80 20.55 6.16
N ILE A 183 -13.84 21.36 6.59
CA ILE A 183 -13.42 22.56 5.85
C ILE A 183 -12.72 22.11 4.58
N GLN A 184 -13.23 22.53 3.43
CA GLN A 184 -12.59 22.21 2.15
C GLN A 184 -11.29 23.00 1.99
N GLU A 185 -10.27 22.41 1.35
CA GLU A 185 -9.00 23.10 1.06
C GLU A 185 -9.17 24.40 0.24
N SER A 186 -10.32 24.56 -0.42
CA SER A 186 -10.68 25.79 -1.15
C SER A 186 -11.15 26.93 -0.24
N GLU A 187 -11.33 26.66 1.07
CA GLU A 187 -11.82 27.63 2.06
C GLU A 187 -10.69 28.11 3.00
N VAL A 188 -9.46 27.64 2.76
CA VAL A 188 -8.24 28.06 3.45
C VAL A 188 -7.41 28.93 2.52
#